data_f918a7faa14e5fc387dc4dbd56ffb1f1
#
_entry.id   f918a7faa14e5fc387dc4dbd56ffb1f1
#
_cell.length_a   1.000
_cell.length_b   1.000
_cell.length_c   1.000
_cell.angle_alpha   90.00
_cell.angle_beta   90.00
_cell.angle_gamma   90.00
#
_symmetry.space_group_name_H-M   'P 1'
#
loop_
_entity.id
_entity.type
_entity.pdbx_description
1 polymer ?
#
loop_
_entity_poly.entity_id
_entity_poly.type
_entity_poly.pdbx_seq_one_letter_code
_entity_poly.pdbx_strand_id
1 'polypeptide(L)'
;VCAVSKQPVGIDIERIGAYQPNVAGRVCSDAEQKLLEQCEDPARLFYRLWTLKESYVKLTGTGISVPLSQITFSFLADGRVESNQNRVQFASFPFGDGYWLAVGEKMR
;
A
#
# COMPACT_ATOMS: atom_id res chain seq x y z
N VAL A 1 -5.79 -2.54 16.12
CA VAL A 1 -6.42 -1.51 15.30
C VAL A 1 -7.62 -2.10 14.60
N CYS A 2 -8.73 -1.42 14.67
CA CYS A 2 -9.92 -1.84 13.95
C CYS A 2 -10.60 -0.63 13.32
N ALA A 3 -11.37 -0.86 12.27
CA ALA A 3 -12.18 0.14 11.63
C ALA A 3 -13.61 -0.35 11.55
N VAL A 4 -14.56 0.55 11.70
CA VAL A 4 -15.98 0.25 11.56
C VAL A 4 -16.48 0.94 10.31
N SER A 5 -17.03 0.15 9.40
CA SER A 5 -17.54 0.65 8.12
C SER A 5 -18.68 -0.24 7.66
N LYS A 6 -19.63 0.34 6.93
CA LYS A 6 -20.69 -0.42 6.26
C LYS A 6 -20.18 -1.12 5.00
N GLN A 7 -19.05 -0.71 4.49
CA GLN A 7 -18.42 -1.31 3.32
C GLN A 7 -17.25 -2.18 3.75
N PRO A 8 -16.86 -3.18 2.94
CA PRO A 8 -15.68 -3.97 3.26
C PRO A 8 -14.44 -3.10 3.40
N VAL A 9 -13.62 -3.40 4.39
CA VAL A 9 -12.36 -2.73 4.63
C VAL A 9 -11.24 -3.73 4.78
N GLY A 10 -10.03 -3.33 4.41
CA GLY A 10 -8.81 -4.06 4.69
C GLY A 10 -7.85 -3.15 5.42
N ILE A 11 -7.24 -3.67 6.48
CA ILE A 11 -6.30 -2.90 7.30
C ILE A 11 -5.02 -3.71 7.42
N ASP A 12 -3.89 -3.02 7.30
CA ASP A 12 -2.60 -3.66 7.52
C ASP A 12 -1.67 -2.70 8.26
N ILE A 13 -0.83 -3.28 9.10
CA ILE A 13 0.23 -2.56 9.81
C ILE A 13 1.52 -3.32 9.56
N GLU A 14 2.55 -2.60 9.11
CA GLU A 14 3.85 -3.19 8.85
C GLU A 14 4.95 -2.36 9.48
N ARG A 15 5.91 -3.05 10.10
CA ARG A 15 7.12 -2.42 10.61
C ARG A 15 8.07 -2.16 9.44
N ILE A 16 8.65 -0.96 9.41
CA ILE A 16 9.66 -0.64 8.42
C ILE A 16 10.91 -1.45 8.75
N GLY A 17 11.30 -2.31 7.83
CA GLY A 17 12.47 -3.16 7.98
C GLY A 17 13.50 -2.90 6.88
N ALA A 18 14.34 -3.89 6.62
CA ALA A 18 15.34 -3.79 5.57
C ALA A 18 14.68 -3.74 4.19
N TYR A 19 15.25 -2.92 3.31
CA TYR A 19 14.78 -2.84 1.94
C TYR A 19 15.51 -3.91 1.10
N GLN A 20 14.72 -4.71 0.40
CA GLN A 20 15.23 -5.76 -0.48
C GLN A 20 14.77 -5.49 -1.91
N PRO A 21 15.65 -5.00 -2.79
CA PRO A 21 15.25 -4.66 -4.16
C PRO A 21 14.65 -5.83 -4.94
N ASN A 22 15.10 -7.06 -4.66
CA ASN A 22 14.55 -8.24 -5.32
C ASN A 22 13.07 -8.45 -5.00
N VAL A 23 12.69 -8.21 -3.76
CA VAL A 23 11.30 -8.30 -3.33
C VAL A 23 10.48 -7.18 -3.97
N ALA A 24 11.02 -5.95 -3.94
CA ALA A 24 10.37 -4.81 -4.57
C ALA A 24 10.11 -5.06 -6.05
N GLY A 25 11.04 -5.68 -6.74
CA GLY A 25 10.89 -6.01 -8.16
C GLY A 25 9.74 -6.97 -8.45
N ARG A 26 9.34 -7.79 -7.47
CA ARG A 26 8.24 -8.74 -7.64
C ARG A 26 6.88 -8.15 -7.30
N VAL A 27 6.82 -7.21 -6.37
CA VAL A 27 5.53 -6.74 -5.84
C VAL A 27 5.18 -5.32 -6.25
N CYS A 28 6.15 -4.54 -6.72
CA CYS A 28 5.93 -3.15 -7.12
C CYS A 28 5.78 -3.04 -8.63
N SER A 29 4.92 -2.13 -9.06
CA SER A 29 4.78 -1.81 -10.48
C SER A 29 6.01 -1.04 -10.97
N ASP A 30 6.13 -0.90 -12.30
CA ASP A 30 7.24 -0.14 -12.88
C ASP A 30 7.27 1.31 -12.37
N ALA A 31 6.11 1.94 -12.26
CA ALA A 31 6.02 3.31 -11.75
C ALA A 31 6.46 3.39 -10.29
N GLU A 32 6.06 2.41 -9.48
CA GLU A 32 6.47 2.35 -8.07
C GLU A 32 7.98 2.11 -7.93
N GLN A 33 8.54 1.27 -8.78
CA GLN A 33 9.98 1.02 -8.77
C GLN A 33 10.77 2.28 -9.12
N LYS A 34 10.27 3.10 -10.04
CA LYS A 34 10.89 4.38 -10.36
C LYS A 34 10.87 5.33 -9.17
N LEU A 35 9.76 5.36 -8.43
CA LEU A 35 9.70 6.16 -7.21
C LEU A 35 10.72 5.70 -6.18
N LEU A 36 10.87 4.38 -6.02
CA LEU A 36 11.85 3.82 -5.09
C LEU A 36 13.28 4.18 -5.47
N GLU A 37 13.60 4.20 -6.77
CA GLU A 37 14.93 4.56 -7.26
C GLU A 37 15.25 6.02 -7.03
N GLN A 38 14.25 6.89 -7.00
CA GLN A 38 14.42 8.33 -6.90
C GLN A 38 14.29 8.87 -5.49
N CYS A 39 13.79 8.08 -4.54
CA CYS A 39 13.53 8.58 -3.20
C CYS A 39 14.78 8.47 -2.30
N GLU A 40 14.79 9.27 -1.23
CA GLU A 40 15.91 9.27 -0.27
C GLU A 40 15.88 8.08 0.66
N ASP A 41 14.69 7.55 0.97
CA ASP A 41 14.51 6.46 1.91
C ASP A 41 13.66 5.36 1.28
N PRO A 42 14.27 4.48 0.47
CA PRO A 42 13.53 3.43 -0.22
C PRO A 42 12.89 2.41 0.73
N ALA A 43 13.49 2.14 1.88
CA ALA A 43 12.88 1.22 2.84
C ALA A 43 11.55 1.77 3.32
N ARG A 44 11.51 3.04 3.72
CA ARG A 44 10.30 3.66 4.20
C ARG A 44 9.22 3.68 3.12
N LEU A 45 9.56 4.06 1.90
CA LEU A 45 8.60 4.08 0.80
C LEU A 45 8.13 2.67 0.43
N PHE A 46 9.04 1.70 0.39
CA PHE A 46 8.67 0.32 0.07
C PHE A 46 7.64 -0.23 1.06
N TYR A 47 7.85 -0.03 2.35
CA TYR A 47 6.92 -0.54 3.35
C TYR A 47 5.59 0.20 3.35
N ARG A 48 5.58 1.47 2.94
CA ARG A 48 4.32 2.17 2.70
C ARG A 48 3.54 1.51 1.57
N LEU A 49 4.20 1.25 0.44
CA LEU A 49 3.58 0.57 -0.69
C LEU A 49 3.13 -0.83 -0.32
N TRP A 50 3.98 -1.57 0.39
CA TRP A 50 3.68 -2.94 0.81
C TRP A 50 2.46 -2.99 1.72
N THR A 51 2.38 -2.08 2.69
CA THR A 51 1.24 -1.99 3.60
C THR A 51 -0.05 -1.72 2.85
N LEU A 52 0.00 -0.83 1.86
CA LEU A 52 -1.16 -0.54 1.02
C LEU A 52 -1.59 -1.78 0.22
N LYS A 53 -0.64 -2.50 -0.35
CA LYS A 53 -0.94 -3.71 -1.12
C LYS A 53 -1.54 -4.80 -0.24
N GLU A 54 -1.00 -4.97 0.96
CA GLU A 54 -1.53 -5.93 1.93
C GLU A 54 -2.94 -5.54 2.40
N SER A 55 -3.20 -4.24 2.58
CA SER A 55 -4.55 -3.81 2.93
C SER A 55 -5.55 -4.16 1.83
N TYR A 56 -5.13 -4.06 0.56
CA TYR A 56 -5.98 -4.45 -0.56
C TYR A 56 -6.22 -5.97 -0.60
N VAL A 57 -5.18 -6.76 -0.35
CA VAL A 57 -5.32 -8.22 -0.25
C VAL A 57 -6.34 -8.59 0.82
N LYS A 58 -6.25 -7.96 1.98
CA LYS A 58 -7.19 -8.21 3.09
C LYS A 58 -8.59 -7.73 2.76
N LEU A 59 -8.72 -6.64 2.02
CA LEU A 59 -10.02 -6.14 1.56
C LEU A 59 -10.71 -7.11 0.62
N THR A 60 -9.96 -7.69 -0.32
CA THR A 60 -10.53 -8.60 -1.32
C THR A 60 -10.80 -10.00 -0.78
N GLY A 61 -10.23 -10.34 0.37
CA GLY A 61 -10.46 -11.63 1.04
C GLY A 61 -9.69 -12.78 0.41
N THR A 62 -10.33 -13.57 -0.42
CA THR A 62 -9.81 -14.86 -0.88
C THR A 62 -8.78 -14.77 -1.98
N GLY A 63 -8.36 -13.59 -2.37
CA GLY A 63 -7.30 -13.46 -3.35
C GLY A 63 -7.54 -12.34 -4.33
N ILE A 64 -6.49 -12.03 -5.03
CA ILE A 64 -6.48 -10.98 -6.04
C ILE A 64 -6.31 -11.65 -7.39
N SER A 65 -7.19 -11.32 -8.34
CA SER A 65 -7.07 -11.83 -9.71
C SER A 65 -5.94 -11.14 -10.49
N VAL A 66 -5.42 -10.03 -9.96
CA VAL A 66 -4.35 -9.24 -10.59
C VAL A 66 -3.09 -9.36 -9.76
N PRO A 67 -1.92 -9.61 -10.37
CA PRO A 67 -0.66 -9.61 -9.60
C PRO A 67 -0.41 -8.30 -8.89
N LEU A 68 0.23 -8.36 -7.72
CA LEU A 68 0.53 -7.16 -6.93
C LEU A 68 1.33 -6.13 -7.72
N SER A 69 2.20 -6.57 -8.62
CA SER A 69 3.00 -5.68 -9.46
C SER A 69 2.19 -4.91 -10.50
N GLN A 70 0.94 -5.26 -10.71
CA GLN A 70 0.04 -4.51 -11.60
C GLN A 70 -0.85 -3.52 -10.85
N ILE A 71 -0.77 -3.52 -9.53
CA ILE A 71 -1.47 -2.55 -8.68
C ILE A 71 -0.50 -1.41 -8.41
N THR A 72 -0.86 -0.20 -8.81
CA THR A 72 0.02 0.96 -8.67
C THR A 72 -0.58 1.96 -7.70
N PHE A 73 0.21 2.36 -6.72
CA PHE A 73 -0.13 3.45 -5.82
C PHE A 73 0.74 4.66 -6.14
N SER A 74 0.15 5.84 -6.01
CA SER A 74 0.87 7.10 -6.12
C SER A 74 0.41 8.03 -5.01
N PHE A 75 1.21 9.05 -4.74
CA PHE A 75 0.98 9.93 -3.61
C PHE A 75 0.92 11.37 -4.08
N LEU A 76 -0.12 12.09 -3.66
CA LEU A 76 -0.27 13.50 -3.95
C LEU A 76 0.57 14.33 -2.98
N ALA A 77 0.77 15.60 -3.32
CA ALA A 77 1.59 16.49 -2.50
C ALA A 77 1.05 16.65 -1.08
N ASP A 78 -0.27 16.50 -0.89
CA ASP A 78 -0.92 16.59 0.41
C ASP A 78 -0.92 15.26 1.17
N GLY A 79 -0.30 14.22 0.63
CA GLY A 79 -0.20 12.91 1.26
C GLY A 79 -1.32 11.95 0.93
N ARG A 80 -2.33 12.38 0.17
CA ARG A 80 -3.39 11.48 -0.24
C ARG A 80 -2.86 10.40 -1.15
N VAL A 81 -3.49 9.22 -1.08
CA VAL A 81 -3.10 8.05 -1.86
C VAL A 81 -4.06 7.88 -3.03
N GLU A 82 -3.50 7.66 -4.22
CA GLU A 82 -4.26 7.27 -5.39
C GLU A 82 -3.82 5.90 -5.86
N SER A 83 -4.73 5.17 -6.51
CA SER A 83 -4.39 3.86 -7.06
C SER A 83 -5.07 3.68 -8.41
N ASN A 84 -4.61 2.67 -9.15
CA ASN A 84 -5.26 2.26 -10.40
C ASN A 84 -6.41 1.27 -10.18
N GLN A 85 -6.81 1.03 -8.93
CA GLN A 85 -7.93 0.16 -8.61
C GLN A 85 -9.21 0.97 -8.51
N ASN A 86 -10.25 0.50 -9.18
CA ASN A 86 -11.55 1.18 -9.21
C ASN A 86 -12.34 0.86 -7.95
N ARG A 87 -13.09 1.84 -7.47
CA ARG A 87 -14.04 1.69 -6.36
C ARG A 87 -13.41 1.31 -5.04
N VAL A 88 -12.15 1.67 -4.85
CA VAL A 88 -11.47 1.49 -3.57
C VAL A 88 -10.78 2.79 -3.22
N GLN A 89 -10.95 3.23 -1.98
CA GLN A 89 -10.21 4.36 -1.42
C GLN A 89 -9.15 3.81 -0.49
N PHE A 90 -7.98 4.43 -0.51
CA PHE A 90 -6.88 4.05 0.36
C PHE A 90 -6.39 5.24 1.17
N ALA A 91 -5.94 4.94 2.38
CA ALA A 91 -5.24 5.89 3.22
C ALA A 91 -4.06 5.19 3.86
N SER A 92 -2.97 5.91 4.05
CA SER A 92 -1.81 5.39 4.76
C SER A 92 -1.29 6.42 5.74
N PHE A 93 -0.84 5.95 6.90
CA PHE A 93 -0.42 6.81 8.00
C PHE A 93 0.83 6.23 8.65
N PRO A 94 1.78 7.09 9.06
CA PRO A 94 2.80 6.65 10.00
C PRO A 94 2.10 6.26 11.30
N PHE A 95 2.51 5.15 11.90
CA PHE A 95 1.92 4.65 13.13
C PHE A 95 3.03 4.31 14.11
N GLY A 96 3.06 5.00 15.24
CA GLY A 96 4.12 4.81 16.22
C GLY A 96 5.50 5.06 15.61
N ASP A 97 6.52 4.46 16.19
CA ASP A 97 7.89 4.58 15.69
C ASP A 97 8.20 3.43 14.73
N GLY A 98 8.35 3.77 13.46
CA GLY A 98 8.80 2.82 12.46
C GLY A 98 7.75 1.89 11.89
N TYR A 99 6.48 2.27 11.94
CA TYR A 99 5.39 1.48 11.35
C TYR A 99 4.61 2.29 10.33
N TRP A 100 4.03 1.58 9.36
CA TRP A 100 3.02 2.12 8.46
C TRP A 100 1.70 1.41 8.73
N LEU A 101 0.62 2.18 8.72
CA LEU A 101 -0.76 1.69 8.77
C LEU A 101 -1.43 2.02 7.44
N ALA A 102 -2.10 1.07 6.85
CA ALA A 102 -2.88 1.32 5.63
C ALA A 102 -4.30 0.81 5.82
N VAL A 103 -5.24 1.54 5.23
CA VAL A 103 -6.65 1.18 5.21
C VAL A 103 -7.12 1.29 3.78
N GLY A 104 -7.74 0.22 3.28
CA GLY A 104 -8.47 0.24 2.02
C GLY A 104 -9.94 0.04 2.31
N GLU A 105 -10.79 0.85 1.69
CA GLU A 105 -12.24 0.75 1.85
C GLU A 105 -12.90 0.69 0.49
N LYS A 106 -13.79 -0.29 0.32
CA LYS A 106 -14.55 -0.42 -0.91
C LYS A 106 -15.59 0.68 -0.97
N MET A 107 -15.65 1.38 -2.10
CA MET A 107 -16.65 2.42 -2.34
C MET A 107 -17.90 1.81 -2.96
N ARG A 108 -19.02 2.48 -2.78
CA ARG A 108 -20.27 2.07 -3.40
C ARG A 108 -20.27 2.26 -4.91
#